data_a85462b30566c334f0fb80d94e0ca462
#
_entry.id   a85462b30566c334f0fb80d94e0ca462
#
_cell.length_a   1.000
_cell.length_b   1.000
_cell.length_c   1.000
_cell.angle_alpha   90.00
_cell.angle_beta   90.00
_cell.angle_gamma   90.00
#
_symmetry.space_group_name_H-M   'P 1'
#
loop_
_entity.id
_entity.type
_entity.pdbx_description
1 polymer ?
#
loop_
_entity_poly.entity_id
_entity_poly.type
_entity_poly.pdbx_seq_one_letter_code
_entity_poly.pdbx_strand_id
1 'polypeptide(L)'
;SSGIKVYLENLLDALQKLDSENTYFLFSPSPISYKLKNENFNLVITPSKLPGILWQQYELPHYVKDYKIDVFWGPEQTIFLKKLSGVKKVLTVHDFAYRRYPKTMKRSVRTITEHYGSRSILRSDALVCVSDFTAKELSHFFSGIAKDKIHVIDNGIISSIEKETESKEDFLLFTGSLEPRKNLKTLLRALEILKEKGFSPRLKIAGPAGWKNKSFRAALENSSIRDSVEILGFLSKEKLEHLYATAKAFVFPSLYEGFGLPVLEALNAKTRVFTSENSPMQEILGKLGIYFSPESEISLANSLEKLYLNSTLSFYTEKELEKRREILEKYSWENTAKRMLSVFESCARPKS
;
A
#
# COMPACT_ATOMS: atom_id res chain seq x y z
N SER A 1 2.68 -11.05 2.65
CA SER A 1 3.34 -10.32 1.55
C SER A 1 3.47 -8.84 1.92
N SER A 2 4.48 -8.15 1.42
CA SER A 2 4.56 -6.69 1.55
C SER A 2 3.56 -6.04 0.57
N GLY A 3 3.08 -4.82 0.88
CA GLY A 3 2.18 -4.10 -0.03
C GLY A 3 2.78 -3.91 -1.44
N ILE A 4 4.10 -3.74 -1.55
CA ILE A 4 4.82 -3.65 -2.83
C ILE A 4 4.71 -4.96 -3.63
N LYS A 5 4.82 -6.12 -2.97
CA LYS A 5 4.65 -7.42 -3.65
C LYS A 5 3.22 -7.56 -4.20
N VAL A 6 2.21 -7.19 -3.40
CA VAL A 6 0.80 -7.19 -3.84
C VAL A 6 0.59 -6.27 -5.04
N TYR A 7 1.14 -5.05 -4.97
CA TYR A 7 1.13 -4.10 -6.08
C TYR A 7 1.73 -4.69 -7.36
N LEU A 8 2.95 -5.23 -7.26
CA LEU A 8 3.67 -5.74 -8.42
C LEU A 8 2.97 -6.94 -9.07
N GLU A 9 2.59 -7.95 -8.27
CA GLU A 9 1.95 -9.16 -8.79
C GLU A 9 0.60 -8.86 -9.46
N ASN A 10 -0.24 -8.03 -8.85
CA ASN A 10 -1.54 -7.71 -9.44
C ASN A 10 -1.43 -6.81 -10.67
N LEU A 11 -0.50 -5.86 -10.68
CA LEU A 11 -0.27 -5.02 -11.86
C LEU A 11 0.30 -5.84 -13.03
N LEU A 12 1.24 -6.75 -12.77
CA LEU A 12 1.75 -7.67 -13.79
C LEU A 12 0.66 -8.60 -14.32
N ASP A 13 -0.20 -9.13 -13.45
CA ASP A 13 -1.36 -9.95 -13.87
C ASP A 13 -2.34 -9.15 -14.76
N ALA A 14 -2.53 -7.87 -14.46
CA ALA A 14 -3.39 -7.00 -15.27
C ALA A 14 -2.74 -6.64 -16.62
N LEU A 15 -1.44 -6.32 -16.62
CA LEU A 15 -0.68 -6.03 -17.85
C LEU A 15 -0.64 -7.24 -18.79
N GLN A 16 -0.43 -8.45 -18.26
CA GLN A 16 -0.46 -9.69 -19.05
C GLN A 16 -1.81 -9.97 -19.73
N LYS A 17 -2.92 -9.44 -19.18
CA LYS A 17 -4.25 -9.57 -19.80
C LYS A 17 -4.52 -8.48 -20.83
N LEU A 18 -3.91 -7.32 -20.64
CA LEU A 18 -4.22 -6.11 -21.40
C LEU A 18 -3.34 -5.95 -22.63
N ASP A 19 -2.05 -6.26 -22.52
CA ASP A 19 -1.04 -5.93 -23.53
C ASP A 19 -0.45 -7.19 -24.17
N SER A 20 -0.60 -7.28 -25.49
CA SER A 20 -0.02 -8.31 -26.35
C SER A 20 1.01 -7.75 -27.34
N GLU A 21 1.23 -6.43 -27.39
CA GLU A 21 2.08 -5.78 -28.38
C GLU A 21 3.51 -5.57 -27.89
N ASN A 22 3.68 -5.22 -26.61
CA ASN A 22 4.98 -4.96 -26.03
C ASN A 22 5.62 -6.25 -25.49
N THR A 23 6.96 -6.31 -25.50
CA THR A 23 7.71 -7.40 -24.88
C THR A 23 8.24 -6.96 -23.52
N TYR A 24 7.98 -7.75 -22.50
CA TYR A 24 8.34 -7.46 -21.11
C TYR A 24 9.47 -8.38 -20.63
N PHE A 25 10.45 -7.81 -19.95
CA PHE A 25 11.55 -8.54 -19.31
C PHE A 25 11.57 -8.26 -17.81
N LEU A 26 11.33 -9.30 -17.01
CA LEU A 26 11.38 -9.23 -15.55
C LEU A 26 12.76 -9.70 -15.09
N PHE A 27 13.60 -8.77 -14.67
CA PHE A 27 14.95 -9.08 -14.18
C PHE A 27 14.93 -9.37 -12.68
N SER A 28 15.56 -10.48 -12.28
CA SER A 28 15.71 -10.83 -10.86
C SER A 28 17.09 -11.45 -10.59
N PRO A 29 17.78 -11.08 -9.48
CA PRO A 29 19.04 -11.71 -9.09
C PRO A 29 18.86 -13.11 -8.51
N SER A 30 17.64 -13.55 -8.28
CA SER A 30 17.30 -14.88 -7.73
C SER A 30 15.99 -15.39 -8.32
N PRO A 31 15.76 -16.72 -8.28
CA PRO A 31 14.47 -17.28 -8.70
C PRO A 31 13.29 -16.66 -7.95
N ILE A 32 12.21 -16.43 -8.66
CA ILE A 32 10.96 -15.92 -8.10
C ILE A 32 9.82 -16.93 -8.33
N SER A 33 8.86 -16.95 -7.44
CA SER A 33 7.71 -17.86 -7.51
C SER A 33 6.55 -17.37 -8.39
N TYR A 34 6.68 -16.18 -8.98
CA TYR A 34 5.67 -15.61 -9.87
C TYR A 34 5.63 -16.36 -11.21
N LYS A 35 4.42 -16.76 -11.63
CA LYS A 35 4.23 -17.49 -12.89
C LYS A 35 3.78 -16.52 -13.99
N LEU A 36 4.56 -16.47 -15.06
CA LEU A 36 4.17 -15.78 -16.29
C LEU A 36 3.09 -16.60 -17.02
N LYS A 37 2.12 -15.91 -17.59
CA LYS A 37 0.94 -16.49 -18.26
C LYS A 37 0.89 -16.14 -19.74
N ASN A 38 1.74 -15.24 -20.20
CA ASN A 38 1.73 -14.70 -21.54
C ASN A 38 3.14 -14.75 -22.15
N GLU A 39 3.26 -15.11 -23.42
CA GLU A 39 4.53 -15.33 -24.13
C GLU A 39 5.35 -14.05 -24.32
N ASN A 40 4.69 -12.89 -24.33
CA ASN A 40 5.39 -11.61 -24.40
C ASN A 40 6.05 -11.17 -23.07
N PHE A 41 5.89 -11.94 -21.99
CA PHE A 41 6.53 -11.71 -20.70
C PHE A 41 7.65 -12.73 -20.46
N ASN A 42 8.85 -12.25 -20.21
CA ASN A 42 10.06 -13.04 -20.07
C ASN A 42 10.66 -12.85 -18.67
N LEU A 43 10.92 -13.93 -17.96
CA LEU A 43 11.65 -13.90 -16.69
C LEU A 43 13.15 -14.11 -16.96
N VAL A 44 13.96 -13.14 -16.61
CA VAL A 44 15.42 -13.17 -16.77
C VAL A 44 16.07 -13.26 -15.39
N ILE A 45 16.51 -14.46 -15.04
CA ILE A 45 17.27 -14.67 -13.81
C ILE A 45 18.73 -14.34 -14.07
N THR A 46 19.25 -13.40 -13.28
CA THR A 46 20.64 -12.92 -13.36
C THR A 46 21.32 -13.15 -12.02
N PRO A 47 21.79 -14.38 -11.73
CA PRO A 47 22.33 -14.73 -10.41
C PRO A 47 23.46 -13.78 -9.99
N SER A 48 23.37 -13.24 -8.78
CA SER A 48 24.36 -12.32 -8.25
C SER A 48 24.68 -12.62 -6.79
N LYS A 49 25.92 -12.38 -6.39
CA LYS A 49 26.39 -12.40 -5.01
C LYS A 49 26.25 -11.04 -4.32
N LEU A 50 25.93 -10.00 -5.08
CA LEU A 50 25.77 -8.64 -4.54
C LEU A 50 24.43 -8.50 -3.81
N PRO A 51 24.36 -7.68 -2.75
CA PRO A 51 23.09 -7.22 -2.22
C PRO A 51 22.20 -6.60 -3.29
N GLY A 52 20.87 -6.80 -3.21
CA GLY A 52 19.93 -6.40 -4.27
C GLY A 52 20.09 -4.96 -4.77
N ILE A 53 20.37 -4.00 -3.88
CA ILE A 53 20.61 -2.60 -4.29
C ILE A 53 21.91 -2.46 -5.10
N LEU A 54 22.98 -3.19 -4.77
CA LEU A 54 24.24 -3.13 -5.51
C LEU A 54 24.12 -3.87 -6.85
N TRP A 55 23.42 -5.01 -6.88
CA TRP A 55 23.05 -5.67 -8.14
C TRP A 55 22.31 -4.71 -9.07
N GLN A 56 21.30 -4.01 -8.54
CA GLN A 56 20.51 -3.02 -9.30
C GLN A 56 21.39 -1.89 -9.84
N GLN A 57 22.41 -1.44 -9.10
CA GLN A 57 23.24 -0.32 -9.51
C GLN A 57 24.33 -0.71 -10.51
N TYR A 58 24.93 -1.90 -10.37
CA TYR A 58 26.15 -2.26 -11.08
C TYR A 58 25.95 -3.33 -12.15
N GLU A 59 25.14 -4.36 -11.91
CA GLU A 59 24.96 -5.47 -12.84
C GLU A 59 23.75 -5.28 -13.75
N LEU A 60 22.59 -4.90 -13.21
CA LEU A 60 21.35 -4.74 -13.96
C LEU A 60 21.47 -3.81 -15.18
N PRO A 61 22.23 -2.68 -15.16
CA PRO A 61 22.42 -1.84 -16.35
C PRO A 61 23.01 -2.55 -17.55
N HIS A 62 23.82 -3.58 -17.36
CA HIS A 62 24.40 -4.37 -18.46
C HIS A 62 23.31 -5.20 -19.14
N TYR A 63 22.50 -5.92 -18.36
CA TYR A 63 21.38 -6.69 -18.88
C TYR A 63 20.35 -5.80 -19.61
N VAL A 64 20.01 -4.65 -19.04
CA VAL A 64 19.10 -3.67 -19.69
C VAL A 64 19.62 -3.24 -21.05
N LYS A 65 20.94 -3.05 -21.21
CA LYS A 65 21.58 -2.73 -22.49
C LYS A 65 21.59 -3.93 -23.44
N ASP A 66 21.96 -5.12 -22.95
CA ASP A 66 22.11 -6.34 -23.77
C ASP A 66 20.75 -6.80 -24.34
N TYR A 67 19.69 -6.65 -23.55
CA TYR A 67 18.32 -6.93 -23.98
C TYR A 67 17.66 -5.78 -24.76
N LYS A 68 18.40 -4.69 -25.05
CA LYS A 68 17.94 -3.52 -25.83
C LYS A 68 16.62 -2.94 -25.32
N ILE A 69 16.53 -2.75 -23.98
CA ILE A 69 15.30 -2.24 -23.32
C ILE A 69 15.11 -0.76 -23.66
N ASP A 70 13.93 -0.40 -24.15
CA ASP A 70 13.54 0.98 -24.43
C ASP A 70 13.13 1.72 -23.16
N VAL A 71 12.30 1.06 -22.31
CA VAL A 71 11.76 1.63 -21.08
C VAL A 71 12.10 0.71 -19.91
N PHE A 72 12.87 1.20 -18.95
CA PHE A 72 13.14 0.51 -17.69
C PHE A 72 12.20 1.04 -16.61
N TRP A 73 11.40 0.15 -16.02
CA TRP A 73 10.52 0.47 -14.91
C TRP A 73 11.07 -0.05 -13.58
N GLY A 74 11.22 0.85 -12.61
CA GLY A 74 11.50 0.53 -11.21
C GLY A 74 10.19 0.50 -10.40
N PRO A 75 9.65 -0.68 -10.07
CA PRO A 75 8.38 -0.80 -9.34
C PRO A 75 8.50 -0.48 -7.85
N GLU A 76 9.72 -0.40 -7.35
CA GLU A 76 10.06 0.00 -5.99
C GLU A 76 10.67 1.40 -5.99
N GLN A 77 10.96 1.94 -4.81
CA GLN A 77 11.46 3.31 -4.63
C GLN A 77 12.83 3.60 -5.29
N THR A 78 13.45 2.67 -6.02
CA THR A 78 14.79 2.81 -6.60
C THR A 78 14.89 2.30 -8.03
N ILE A 79 15.80 2.93 -8.81
CA ILE A 79 16.27 2.48 -10.11
C ILE A 79 17.80 2.53 -10.15
N PHE A 80 18.42 1.90 -11.14
CA PHE A 80 19.86 2.12 -11.36
C PHE A 80 20.16 3.57 -11.81
N LEU A 81 21.25 4.13 -11.29
CA LEU A 81 21.59 5.54 -11.52
C LEU A 81 22.41 5.79 -12.78
N LYS A 82 23.06 4.75 -13.34
CA LYS A 82 23.83 4.83 -14.58
C LYS A 82 22.95 5.28 -15.74
N LYS A 83 23.36 6.32 -16.49
CA LYS A 83 22.68 6.76 -17.70
C LYS A 83 22.99 5.75 -18.82
N LEU A 84 21.96 5.26 -19.49
CA LEU A 84 22.07 4.44 -20.71
C LEU A 84 21.43 5.19 -21.86
N SER A 85 22.12 5.27 -22.99
CA SER A 85 21.60 5.93 -24.19
C SER A 85 20.41 5.11 -24.73
N GLY A 86 19.33 5.78 -25.10
CA GLY A 86 18.12 5.16 -25.62
C GLY A 86 17.17 4.57 -24.56
N VAL A 87 17.60 4.42 -23.30
CA VAL A 87 16.77 3.85 -22.25
C VAL A 87 16.08 4.94 -21.44
N LYS A 88 14.77 4.93 -21.43
CA LYS A 88 13.93 5.78 -20.57
C LYS A 88 13.67 5.09 -19.23
N LYS A 89 13.52 5.87 -18.17
CA LYS A 89 13.35 5.36 -16.81
C LYS A 89 12.05 5.83 -16.19
N VAL A 90 11.20 4.89 -15.84
CA VAL A 90 9.97 5.11 -15.10
C VAL A 90 10.17 4.62 -13.67
N LEU A 91 9.81 5.41 -12.67
CA LEU A 91 9.92 5.04 -11.25
C LEU A 91 8.57 5.13 -10.59
N THR A 92 8.14 4.06 -9.90
CA THR A 92 6.99 4.12 -9.00
C THR A 92 7.43 4.66 -7.63
N VAL A 93 6.75 5.70 -7.17
CA VAL A 93 6.94 6.35 -5.86
C VAL A 93 5.77 5.93 -4.97
N HIS A 94 6.07 5.08 -3.98
CA HIS A 94 5.06 4.56 -3.07
C HIS A 94 4.77 5.48 -1.90
N ASP A 95 5.79 6.02 -1.24
CA ASP A 95 5.64 6.90 -0.09
C ASP A 95 6.91 7.70 0.22
N PHE A 96 6.80 8.59 1.22
CA PHE A 96 7.91 9.36 1.79
C PHE A 96 8.05 9.12 3.30
N ALA A 97 7.68 7.94 3.80
CA ALA A 97 7.77 7.61 5.23
C ALA A 97 9.19 7.80 5.77
N TYR A 98 10.22 7.57 4.98
CA TYR A 98 11.62 7.74 5.34
C TYR A 98 12.01 9.21 5.64
N ARG A 99 11.22 10.18 5.14
CA ARG A 99 11.37 11.63 5.41
C ARG A 99 10.37 12.13 6.45
N ARG A 100 9.10 11.74 6.37
CA ARG A 100 8.05 12.19 7.28
C ARG A 100 8.15 11.57 8.67
N TYR A 101 8.43 10.26 8.73
CA TYR A 101 8.49 9.49 9.97
C TYR A 101 9.79 8.68 10.08
N PRO A 102 10.99 9.33 10.00
CA PRO A 102 12.29 8.66 9.93
C PRO A 102 12.59 7.79 11.16
N LYS A 103 12.02 8.13 12.32
CA LYS A 103 12.19 7.38 13.58
C LYS A 103 11.47 6.02 13.55
N THR A 104 10.45 5.85 12.71
CA THR A 104 9.68 4.62 12.58
C THR A 104 10.39 3.57 11.74
N MET A 105 11.37 3.93 10.95
CA MET A 105 12.10 3.05 10.03
C MET A 105 13.41 2.50 10.63
N LYS A 106 13.90 1.39 10.07
CA LYS A 106 15.27 0.92 10.32
C LYS A 106 16.26 1.92 9.70
N ARG A 107 17.34 2.24 10.43
CA ARG A 107 18.35 3.22 9.97
C ARG A 107 18.95 2.86 8.61
N SER A 108 19.32 1.57 8.41
CA SER A 108 19.89 1.11 7.15
C SER A 108 18.94 1.29 5.96
N VAL A 109 17.67 0.89 6.12
CA VAL A 109 16.64 1.06 5.08
C VAL A 109 16.44 2.53 4.75
N ARG A 110 16.30 3.38 5.79
CA ARG A 110 16.16 4.83 5.61
C ARG A 110 17.34 5.42 4.83
N THR A 111 18.59 5.09 5.22
CA THR A 111 19.78 5.62 4.56
C THR A 111 19.87 5.19 3.09
N ILE A 112 19.56 3.92 2.80
CA ILE A 112 19.54 3.39 1.42
C ILE A 112 18.45 4.09 0.61
N THR A 113 17.22 4.20 1.15
CA THR A 113 16.10 4.85 0.47
C THR A 113 16.38 6.34 0.26
N GLU A 114 16.92 7.06 1.24
CA GLU A 114 17.29 8.46 1.08
C GLU A 114 18.38 8.63 0.01
N HIS A 115 19.42 7.79 0.03
CA HIS A 115 20.54 7.93 -0.89
C HIS A 115 20.18 7.55 -2.33
N TYR A 116 19.63 6.33 -2.52
CA TYR A 116 19.32 5.82 -3.87
C TYR A 116 17.94 6.27 -4.34
N GLY A 117 16.94 6.31 -3.47
CA GLY A 117 15.59 6.72 -3.82
C GLY A 117 15.52 8.18 -4.28
N SER A 118 16.12 9.11 -3.51
CA SER A 118 16.16 10.53 -3.90
C SER A 118 16.86 10.75 -5.24
N ARG A 119 17.97 10.04 -5.49
CA ARG A 119 18.67 10.12 -6.78
C ARG A 119 17.89 9.46 -7.92
N SER A 120 17.16 8.39 -7.62
CA SER A 120 16.27 7.72 -8.58
C SER A 120 15.17 8.65 -9.04
N ILE A 121 14.53 9.35 -8.12
CA ILE A 121 13.50 10.36 -8.41
C ILE A 121 14.06 11.43 -9.38
N LEU A 122 15.24 11.98 -9.07
CA LEU A 122 15.86 13.03 -9.88
C LEU A 122 16.34 12.55 -11.27
N ARG A 123 16.55 11.24 -11.44
CA ARG A 123 17.08 10.65 -12.68
C ARG A 123 16.04 9.90 -13.50
N SER A 124 14.80 9.90 -13.08
CA SER A 124 13.69 9.31 -13.82
C SER A 124 13.18 10.25 -14.90
N ASP A 125 12.78 9.68 -16.03
CA ASP A 125 12.10 10.38 -17.11
C ASP A 125 10.62 10.57 -16.78
N ALA A 126 10.00 9.59 -16.11
CA ALA A 126 8.64 9.66 -15.58
C ALA A 126 8.57 9.12 -14.15
N LEU A 127 7.68 9.69 -13.34
CA LEU A 127 7.45 9.35 -11.94
C LEU A 127 5.98 8.99 -11.77
N VAL A 128 5.71 7.77 -11.34
CA VAL A 128 4.36 7.27 -11.07
C VAL A 128 4.12 7.34 -9.56
N CYS A 129 3.26 8.24 -9.11
CA CYS A 129 2.84 8.36 -7.73
C CYS A 129 1.56 7.55 -7.51
N VAL A 130 1.53 6.73 -6.47
CA VAL A 130 0.42 5.80 -6.19
C VAL A 130 -0.85 6.49 -5.64
N SER A 131 -0.82 7.81 -5.42
CA SER A 131 -1.95 8.64 -5.00
C SER A 131 -1.65 10.13 -5.26
N ASP A 132 -2.69 10.97 -5.26
CA ASP A 132 -2.50 12.43 -5.26
C ASP A 132 -1.75 12.91 -4.01
N PHE A 133 -1.99 12.26 -2.86
CA PHE A 133 -1.25 12.53 -1.64
C PHE A 133 0.25 12.33 -1.84
N THR A 134 0.67 11.20 -2.43
CA THR A 134 2.08 10.92 -2.72
C THR A 134 2.65 11.90 -3.75
N ALA A 135 1.89 12.36 -4.73
CA ALA A 135 2.33 13.36 -5.70
C ALA A 135 2.53 14.74 -5.06
N LYS A 136 1.67 15.14 -4.12
CA LYS A 136 1.86 16.36 -3.31
C LYS A 136 3.12 16.29 -2.45
N GLU A 137 3.36 15.14 -1.80
CA GLU A 137 4.58 14.87 -1.03
C GLU A 137 5.84 14.93 -1.91
N LEU A 138 5.78 14.32 -3.11
CA LEU A 138 6.86 14.39 -4.09
C LEU A 138 7.18 15.85 -4.43
N SER A 139 6.18 16.64 -4.75
CA SER A 139 6.34 18.05 -5.10
C SER A 139 6.87 18.88 -3.93
N HIS A 140 6.49 18.54 -2.70
CA HIS A 140 6.99 19.18 -1.49
C HIS A 140 8.48 18.90 -1.26
N PHE A 141 8.92 17.65 -1.39
CA PHE A 141 10.31 17.26 -1.14
C PHE A 141 11.24 17.49 -2.33
N PHE A 142 10.71 17.64 -3.53
CA PHE A 142 11.45 17.77 -4.79
C PHE A 142 10.82 18.84 -5.69
N SER A 143 10.80 20.07 -5.22
CA SER A 143 10.13 21.22 -5.88
C SER A 143 10.62 21.55 -7.30
N GLY A 144 11.81 21.04 -7.70
CA GLY A 144 12.39 21.28 -9.03
C GLY A 144 11.97 20.26 -10.10
N ILE A 145 11.11 19.28 -9.79
CA ILE A 145 10.65 18.31 -10.77
C ILE A 145 9.53 18.89 -11.62
N ALA A 146 9.69 18.77 -12.95
CA ALA A 146 8.69 19.22 -13.90
C ALA A 146 7.38 18.43 -13.75
N LYS A 147 6.25 19.12 -13.76
CA LYS A 147 4.92 18.53 -13.52
C LYS A 147 4.53 17.48 -14.56
N ASP A 148 4.97 17.64 -15.80
CA ASP A 148 4.72 16.71 -16.90
C ASP A 148 5.40 15.35 -16.72
N LYS A 149 6.37 15.24 -15.80
CA LYS A 149 6.97 13.96 -15.41
C LYS A 149 6.19 13.21 -14.32
N ILE A 150 5.24 13.85 -13.66
CA ILE A 150 4.52 13.29 -12.52
C ILE A 150 3.18 12.76 -12.98
N HIS A 151 3.00 11.45 -12.86
CA HIS A 151 1.77 10.73 -13.19
C HIS A 151 1.19 10.15 -11.91
N VAL A 152 -0.04 10.50 -11.58
CA VAL A 152 -0.76 9.87 -10.47
C VAL A 152 -1.47 8.65 -11.00
N ILE A 153 -1.09 7.47 -10.56
CA ILE A 153 -1.71 6.20 -10.97
C ILE A 153 -2.02 5.40 -9.72
N ASP A 154 -3.28 5.41 -9.35
CA ASP A 154 -3.77 4.75 -8.15
C ASP A 154 -3.58 3.24 -8.22
N ASN A 155 -3.35 2.61 -7.06
CA ASN A 155 -3.36 1.16 -6.95
C ASN A 155 -4.78 0.61 -7.12
N GLY A 156 -4.88 -0.63 -7.57
CA GLY A 156 -6.15 -1.32 -7.73
C GLY A 156 -6.51 -2.26 -6.58
N ILE A 157 -7.72 -2.76 -6.64
CA ILE A 157 -8.24 -3.88 -5.84
C ILE A 157 -8.76 -4.97 -6.78
N ILE A 158 -8.65 -6.22 -6.38
CA ILE A 158 -9.41 -7.31 -7.01
C ILE A 158 -10.79 -7.27 -6.37
N SER A 159 -11.76 -6.72 -7.10
CA SER A 159 -13.13 -6.62 -6.60
C SER A 159 -13.80 -7.99 -6.60
N SER A 160 -14.37 -8.38 -5.47
CA SER A 160 -15.32 -9.49 -5.32
C SER A 160 -16.72 -8.90 -5.10
N ILE A 161 -17.35 -8.43 -6.18
CA ILE A 161 -18.50 -7.52 -6.12
C ILE A 161 -19.73 -8.11 -5.41
N GLU A 162 -19.87 -9.43 -5.30
CA GLU A 162 -21.14 -10.07 -4.96
C GLU A 162 -21.08 -11.11 -3.83
N LYS A 163 -20.12 -11.06 -2.94
CA LYS A 163 -20.27 -11.86 -1.72
C LYS A 163 -21.41 -11.33 -0.89
N GLU A 164 -22.34 -12.19 -0.47
CA GLU A 164 -23.38 -11.86 0.50
C GLU A 164 -22.77 -11.22 1.74
N THR A 165 -23.49 -10.30 2.35
CA THR A 165 -23.01 -9.64 3.58
C THR A 165 -23.08 -10.66 4.71
N GLU A 166 -21.93 -11.14 5.16
CA GLU A 166 -21.83 -12.01 6.32
C GLU A 166 -22.32 -11.25 7.57
N SER A 167 -22.84 -11.96 8.55
CA SER A 167 -23.21 -11.39 9.85
C SER A 167 -21.97 -10.80 10.51
N LYS A 168 -22.09 -9.57 11.05
CA LYS A 168 -20.97 -8.93 11.75
C LYS A 168 -20.76 -9.55 13.12
N GLU A 169 -19.53 -9.94 13.39
CA GLU A 169 -19.07 -10.36 14.71
C GLU A 169 -18.60 -9.15 15.52
N ASP A 170 -18.63 -9.26 16.86
CA ASP A 170 -18.27 -8.15 17.75
C ASP A 170 -16.74 -8.05 17.95
N PHE A 171 -16.01 -7.76 16.87
CA PHE A 171 -14.59 -7.42 16.93
C PHE A 171 -14.22 -6.32 15.94
N LEU A 172 -13.21 -5.53 16.30
CA LEU A 172 -12.53 -4.61 15.42
C LEU A 172 -11.37 -5.33 14.72
N LEU A 173 -11.14 -5.04 13.45
CA LEU A 173 -10.04 -5.60 12.68
C LEU A 173 -8.98 -4.55 12.37
N PHE A 174 -7.73 -4.91 12.55
CA PHE A 174 -6.57 -4.22 11.99
C PHE A 174 -5.78 -5.19 11.11
N THR A 175 -5.30 -4.73 9.96
CA THR A 175 -4.39 -5.52 9.11
C THR A 175 -3.13 -4.74 8.77
N GLY A 176 -1.99 -5.43 8.81
CA GLY A 176 -0.70 -4.85 8.49
C GLY A 176 0.42 -5.33 9.41
N SER A 177 1.68 -4.95 9.08
CA SER A 177 2.82 -5.26 9.94
C SER A 177 2.78 -4.48 11.25
N LEU A 178 3.24 -5.12 12.34
CA LEU A 178 3.30 -4.48 13.66
C LEU A 178 4.54 -3.55 13.74
N GLU A 179 4.48 -2.44 13.03
CA GLU A 179 5.54 -1.42 13.01
C GLU A 179 5.05 -0.08 13.58
N PRO A 180 5.95 0.77 14.10
CA PRO A 180 5.54 2.00 14.78
C PRO A 180 4.67 2.93 13.93
N ARG A 181 4.87 2.99 12.62
CA ARG A 181 4.09 3.83 11.69
C ARG A 181 2.61 3.43 11.64
N LYS A 182 2.29 2.17 11.89
CA LYS A 182 0.91 1.66 11.94
C LYS A 182 0.15 2.07 13.20
N ASN A 183 0.84 2.66 14.18
CA ASN A 183 0.26 3.38 15.30
C ASN A 183 -0.68 2.55 16.21
N LEU A 184 -0.40 1.26 16.33
CA LEU A 184 -1.21 0.35 17.15
C LEU A 184 -1.25 0.73 18.64
N LYS A 185 -0.29 1.52 19.13
CA LYS A 185 -0.30 2.01 20.52
C LYS A 185 -1.46 2.98 20.76
N THR A 186 -1.70 3.90 19.84
CA THR A 186 -2.84 4.83 19.91
C THR A 186 -4.17 4.06 19.86
N LEU A 187 -4.26 3.02 19.01
CA LEU A 187 -5.44 2.15 18.99
C LEU A 187 -5.63 1.44 20.35
N LEU A 188 -4.56 0.87 20.92
CA LEU A 188 -4.64 0.21 22.21
C LEU A 188 -5.17 1.16 23.29
N ARG A 189 -4.62 2.38 23.39
CA ARG A 189 -5.07 3.41 24.35
C ARG A 189 -6.52 3.83 24.12
N ALA A 190 -6.94 3.98 22.87
CA ALA A 190 -8.33 4.29 22.56
C ALA A 190 -9.30 3.19 23.03
N LEU A 191 -8.90 1.91 22.91
CA LEU A 191 -9.70 0.78 23.39
C LEU A 191 -9.73 0.69 24.92
N GLU A 192 -8.66 1.07 25.61
CA GLU A 192 -8.62 1.19 27.08
C GLU A 192 -9.65 2.25 27.55
N ILE A 193 -9.68 3.42 26.90
CA ILE A 193 -10.69 4.48 27.18
C ILE A 193 -12.12 3.96 26.96
N LEU A 194 -12.37 3.18 25.91
CA LEU A 194 -13.68 2.58 25.69
C LEU A 194 -14.05 1.59 26.80
N LYS A 195 -13.10 0.80 27.27
CA LYS A 195 -13.33 -0.12 28.40
C LYS A 195 -13.68 0.63 29.68
N GLU A 196 -12.99 1.73 29.96
CA GLU A 196 -13.29 2.60 31.11
C GLU A 196 -14.70 3.21 31.04
N LYS A 197 -15.21 3.45 29.81
CA LYS A 197 -16.60 3.88 29.57
C LYS A 197 -17.65 2.74 29.63
N GLY A 198 -17.22 1.50 29.95
CA GLY A 198 -18.11 0.34 30.11
C GLY A 198 -18.34 -0.47 28.83
N PHE A 199 -17.64 -0.20 27.73
CA PHE A 199 -17.70 -1.04 26.54
C PHE A 199 -16.72 -2.22 26.63
N SER A 200 -16.94 -3.26 25.82
CA SER A 200 -16.10 -4.47 25.78
C SER A 200 -15.45 -4.64 24.41
N PRO A 201 -14.50 -3.73 24.01
CA PRO A 201 -13.92 -3.79 22.69
C PRO A 201 -13.04 -5.02 22.53
N ARG A 202 -13.21 -5.77 21.43
CA ARG A 202 -12.31 -6.85 21.01
C ARG A 202 -11.54 -6.39 19.76
N LEU A 203 -10.25 -6.77 19.67
CA LEU A 203 -9.40 -6.42 18.55
C LEU A 203 -8.69 -7.65 17.99
N LYS A 204 -8.85 -7.92 16.71
CA LYS A 204 -8.04 -8.90 15.96
C LYS A 204 -7.02 -8.16 15.10
N ILE A 205 -5.74 -8.57 15.21
CA ILE A 205 -4.62 -7.99 14.48
C ILE A 205 -4.05 -9.05 13.54
N ALA A 206 -4.20 -8.86 12.23
CA ALA A 206 -3.68 -9.76 11.21
C ALA A 206 -2.49 -9.12 10.48
N GLY A 207 -1.37 -9.86 10.44
CA GLY A 207 -0.16 -9.43 9.72
C GLY A 207 1.13 -9.86 10.40
N PRO A 208 2.28 -9.67 9.72
CA PRO A 208 3.57 -10.09 10.24
C PRO A 208 4.03 -9.23 11.43
N ALA A 209 4.95 -9.77 12.22
CA ALA A 209 5.46 -9.11 13.42
C ALA A 209 6.10 -7.72 13.17
N GLY A 210 6.57 -7.45 11.94
CA GLY A 210 7.21 -6.17 11.62
C GLY A 210 8.50 -5.91 12.38
N TRP A 211 8.95 -4.64 12.36
CA TRP A 211 10.16 -4.21 13.06
C TRP A 211 9.83 -3.19 14.16
N LYS A 212 10.74 -3.05 15.15
CA LYS A 212 10.56 -2.09 16.28
C LYS A 212 9.23 -2.26 17.04
N ASN A 213 8.68 -3.47 17.10
CA ASN A 213 7.40 -3.76 17.74
C ASN A 213 7.49 -3.97 19.26
N LYS A 214 8.69 -3.97 19.85
CA LYS A 214 8.88 -4.20 21.30
C LYS A 214 8.05 -3.25 22.16
N SER A 215 7.98 -1.96 21.78
CA SER A 215 7.22 -0.96 22.54
C SER A 215 5.71 -1.18 22.48
N PHE A 216 5.18 -1.68 21.36
CA PHE A 216 3.78 -2.08 21.25
C PHE A 216 3.50 -3.34 22.10
N ARG A 217 4.36 -4.37 22.00
CA ARG A 217 4.20 -5.59 22.79
C ARG A 217 4.23 -5.32 24.30
N ALA A 218 5.17 -4.49 24.76
CA ALA A 218 5.24 -4.08 26.15
C ALA A 218 3.99 -3.27 26.58
N ALA A 219 3.46 -2.41 25.72
CA ALA A 219 2.23 -1.69 25.98
C ALA A 219 1.02 -2.64 26.08
N LEU A 220 0.95 -3.65 25.21
CA LEU A 220 -0.11 -4.66 25.22
C LEU A 220 -0.06 -5.52 26.48
N GLU A 221 1.14 -5.99 26.89
CA GLU A 221 1.30 -6.81 28.11
C GLU A 221 0.83 -6.08 29.37
N ASN A 222 0.97 -4.76 29.43
CA ASN A 222 0.53 -3.93 30.54
C ASN A 222 -0.86 -3.30 30.36
N SER A 223 -1.58 -3.68 29.30
CA SER A 223 -2.87 -3.09 28.96
C SER A 223 -4.03 -3.75 29.70
N SER A 224 -4.97 -2.96 30.13
CA SER A 224 -6.22 -3.44 30.73
C SER A 224 -7.10 -4.26 29.75
N ILE A 225 -6.85 -4.13 28.43
CA ILE A 225 -7.57 -4.87 27.38
C ILE A 225 -6.75 -6.01 26.79
N ARG A 226 -5.62 -6.43 27.42
CA ARG A 226 -4.72 -7.45 26.89
C ARG A 226 -5.46 -8.69 26.39
N ASP A 227 -6.38 -9.23 27.22
CA ASP A 227 -7.14 -10.45 26.92
C ASP A 227 -8.20 -10.28 25.83
N SER A 228 -8.50 -9.04 25.45
CA SER A 228 -9.41 -8.68 24.35
C SER A 228 -8.68 -8.45 23.02
N VAL A 229 -7.35 -8.61 22.97
CA VAL A 229 -6.53 -8.41 21.77
C VAL A 229 -5.92 -9.72 21.30
N GLU A 230 -6.27 -10.12 20.08
CA GLU A 230 -5.76 -11.32 19.44
C GLU A 230 -4.81 -10.98 18.30
N ILE A 231 -3.55 -11.44 18.36
CA ILE A 231 -2.55 -11.28 17.29
C ILE A 231 -2.50 -12.56 16.48
N LEU A 232 -3.07 -12.53 15.29
CA LEU A 232 -3.26 -13.70 14.41
C LEU A 232 -2.03 -14.03 13.54
N GLY A 233 -1.07 -13.11 13.43
CA GLY A 233 0.07 -13.29 12.53
C GLY A 233 -0.33 -13.25 11.06
N PHE A 234 0.46 -13.92 10.22
CA PHE A 234 0.19 -14.01 8.79
C PHE A 234 -0.91 -15.03 8.52
N LEU A 235 -1.90 -14.65 7.70
CA LEU A 235 -3.05 -15.47 7.34
C LEU A 235 -3.09 -15.77 5.85
N SER A 236 -3.81 -16.83 5.46
CA SER A 236 -4.16 -17.07 4.06
C SER A 236 -5.12 -15.97 3.57
N LYS A 237 -5.23 -15.85 2.25
CA LYS A 237 -6.11 -14.85 1.63
C LYS A 237 -7.57 -15.07 2.04
N GLU A 238 -8.03 -16.29 2.03
CA GLU A 238 -9.40 -16.68 2.37
C GLU A 238 -9.75 -16.32 3.82
N LYS A 239 -8.85 -16.63 4.75
CA LYS A 239 -9.03 -16.27 6.17
C LYS A 239 -9.05 -14.76 6.39
N LEU A 240 -8.21 -14.04 5.67
CA LEU A 240 -8.16 -12.59 5.75
C LEU A 240 -9.44 -11.95 5.16
N GLU A 241 -9.92 -12.42 4.03
CA GLU A 241 -11.20 -11.99 3.43
C GLU A 241 -12.38 -12.24 4.38
N HIS A 242 -12.42 -13.40 5.03
CA HIS A 242 -13.45 -13.72 6.02
C HIS A 242 -13.40 -12.76 7.23
N LEU A 243 -12.21 -12.45 7.76
CA LEU A 243 -12.06 -11.48 8.84
C LEU A 243 -12.53 -10.08 8.44
N TYR A 244 -12.21 -9.65 7.22
CA TYR A 244 -12.74 -8.38 6.71
C TYR A 244 -14.26 -8.42 6.63
N ALA A 245 -14.86 -9.50 6.10
CA ALA A 245 -16.30 -9.60 5.92
C ALA A 245 -17.08 -9.62 7.24
N THR A 246 -16.55 -10.29 8.27
CA THR A 246 -17.23 -10.48 9.56
C THR A 246 -16.90 -9.41 10.59
N ALA A 247 -15.85 -8.61 10.43
CA ALA A 247 -15.47 -7.58 11.37
C ALA A 247 -16.61 -6.54 11.54
N LYS A 248 -16.87 -6.12 12.80
CA LYS A 248 -17.77 -5.01 13.15
C LYS A 248 -17.32 -3.71 12.46
N ALA A 249 -16.00 -3.46 12.47
CA ALA A 249 -15.35 -2.39 11.73
C ALA A 249 -13.87 -2.68 11.50
N PHE A 250 -13.31 -2.05 10.48
CA PHE A 250 -11.89 -2.01 10.21
C PHE A 250 -11.29 -0.71 10.74
N VAL A 251 -10.21 -0.80 11.53
CA VAL A 251 -9.55 0.36 12.13
C VAL A 251 -8.12 0.46 11.62
N PHE A 252 -7.80 1.56 10.94
CA PHE A 252 -6.49 1.77 10.31
C PHE A 252 -5.86 3.09 10.77
N PRO A 253 -5.22 3.09 11.97
CA PRO A 253 -4.76 4.30 12.65
C PRO A 253 -3.37 4.77 12.19
N SER A 254 -2.92 4.39 11.00
CA SER A 254 -1.58 4.67 10.50
C SER A 254 -1.26 6.17 10.57
N LEU A 255 -0.06 6.50 11.05
CA LEU A 255 0.45 7.87 11.06
C LEU A 255 0.71 8.39 9.65
N TYR A 256 1.05 7.50 8.75
CA TYR A 256 1.40 7.85 7.37
C TYR A 256 1.30 6.64 6.44
N GLU A 257 0.73 6.84 5.28
CA GLU A 257 0.66 5.87 4.16
C GLU A 257 0.86 6.60 2.83
N GLY A 258 1.28 5.86 1.81
CA GLY A 258 1.31 6.40 0.44
C GLY A 258 0.02 6.13 -0.32
N PHE A 259 -0.73 5.08 0.07
CA PHE A 259 -2.02 4.74 -0.54
C PHE A 259 -3.02 4.20 0.49
N GLY A 260 -3.01 2.92 0.81
CA GLY A 260 -3.93 2.32 1.78
C GLY A 260 -4.70 1.12 1.22
N LEU A 261 -4.02 0.15 0.61
CA LEU A 261 -4.65 -1.09 0.12
C LEU A 261 -5.58 -1.76 1.14
N PRO A 262 -5.21 -1.88 2.44
CA PRO A 262 -6.11 -2.46 3.44
C PRO A 262 -7.45 -1.75 3.60
N VAL A 263 -7.49 -0.45 3.33
CA VAL A 263 -8.72 0.34 3.37
C VAL A 263 -9.65 -0.03 2.20
N LEU A 264 -9.09 -0.24 1.01
CA LEU A 264 -9.85 -0.76 -0.14
C LEU A 264 -10.33 -2.21 0.10
N GLU A 265 -9.49 -3.05 0.73
CA GLU A 265 -9.86 -4.42 1.09
C GLU A 265 -11.05 -4.45 2.04
N ALA A 266 -11.04 -3.61 3.08
CA ALA A 266 -12.15 -3.46 4.02
C ALA A 266 -13.42 -2.91 3.33
N LEU A 267 -13.27 -1.91 2.48
CA LEU A 267 -14.37 -1.35 1.69
C LEU A 267 -14.96 -2.41 0.75
N ASN A 268 -14.11 -3.21 0.10
CA ASN A 268 -14.53 -4.32 -0.77
C ASN A 268 -15.33 -5.39 -0.01
N ALA A 269 -14.98 -5.65 1.22
CA ALA A 269 -15.69 -6.57 2.12
C ALA A 269 -16.93 -5.98 2.80
N LYS A 270 -17.41 -4.79 2.38
CA LYS A 270 -18.52 -4.05 2.99
C LYS A 270 -18.32 -3.79 4.50
N THR A 271 -17.09 -3.59 4.93
CA THR A 271 -16.76 -3.33 6.34
C THR A 271 -16.51 -1.85 6.56
N ARG A 272 -17.18 -1.27 7.55
CA ARG A 272 -17.04 0.13 7.91
C ARG A 272 -15.59 0.45 8.28
N VAL A 273 -15.04 1.54 7.73
CA VAL A 273 -13.65 1.91 7.88
C VAL A 273 -13.50 3.13 8.78
N PHE A 274 -12.69 2.97 9.82
CA PHE A 274 -12.20 4.03 10.69
C PHE A 274 -10.71 4.24 10.36
N THR A 275 -10.31 5.43 9.95
CA THR A 275 -8.94 5.70 9.54
C THR A 275 -8.48 7.11 9.87
N SER A 276 -7.17 7.31 9.79
CA SER A 276 -6.54 8.61 10.07
C SER A 276 -6.99 9.68 9.08
N GLU A 277 -7.26 10.88 9.59
CA GLU A 277 -7.44 12.08 8.77
C GLU A 277 -6.12 12.52 8.11
N ASN A 278 -6.17 13.49 7.17
CA ASN A 278 -5.01 14.04 6.46
C ASN A 278 -4.11 12.95 5.85
N SER A 279 -4.72 12.00 5.17
CA SER A 279 -4.10 10.80 4.63
C SER A 279 -4.65 10.43 3.25
N PRO A 280 -3.95 9.61 2.45
CA PRO A 280 -4.48 9.16 1.15
C PRO A 280 -5.79 8.38 1.28
N MET A 281 -6.10 7.82 2.45
CA MET A 281 -7.36 7.13 2.69
C MET A 281 -8.58 8.05 2.57
N GLN A 282 -8.43 9.37 2.77
CA GLN A 282 -9.49 10.34 2.51
C GLN A 282 -9.77 10.50 1.01
N GLU A 283 -8.75 10.38 0.16
CA GLU A 283 -8.90 10.40 -1.31
C GLU A 283 -9.68 9.17 -1.79
N ILE A 284 -9.46 8.01 -1.15
CA ILE A 284 -10.11 6.73 -1.47
C ILE A 284 -11.57 6.73 -0.99
N LEU A 285 -11.78 6.97 0.29
CA LEU A 285 -13.09 6.73 0.94
C LEU A 285 -14.05 7.91 0.82
N GLY A 286 -13.55 9.14 0.69
CA GLY A 286 -14.38 10.34 0.71
C GLY A 286 -15.32 10.36 1.93
N LYS A 287 -16.62 10.39 1.69
CA LYS A 287 -17.65 10.41 2.76
C LYS A 287 -17.95 9.04 3.38
N LEU A 288 -17.40 7.94 2.83
CA LEU A 288 -17.64 6.60 3.39
C LEU A 288 -16.72 6.28 4.57
N GLY A 289 -15.62 7.00 4.73
CA GLY A 289 -14.69 6.84 5.84
C GLY A 289 -15.14 7.56 7.09
N ILE A 290 -14.81 7.01 8.25
CA ILE A 290 -14.90 7.69 9.54
C ILE A 290 -13.50 8.06 9.96
N TYR A 291 -13.26 9.37 10.11
CA TYR A 291 -11.91 9.91 10.30
C TYR A 291 -11.68 10.35 11.73
N PHE A 292 -10.44 10.21 12.17
CA PHE A 292 -9.95 10.65 13.48
C PHE A 292 -8.52 11.17 13.38
N SER A 293 -8.10 11.98 14.34
CA SER A 293 -6.72 12.43 14.46
C SER A 293 -5.81 11.28 14.89
N PRO A 294 -4.80 10.89 14.09
CA PRO A 294 -3.93 9.75 14.41
C PRO A 294 -3.05 9.96 15.64
N GLU A 295 -2.87 11.19 16.08
CA GLU A 295 -2.06 11.54 17.26
C GLU A 295 -2.89 11.62 18.55
N SER A 296 -4.22 11.38 18.46
CA SER A 296 -5.15 11.47 19.60
C SER A 296 -5.91 10.17 19.83
N GLU A 297 -5.58 9.47 20.89
CA GLU A 297 -6.33 8.32 21.38
C GLU A 297 -7.78 8.66 21.74
N ILE A 298 -8.00 9.88 22.26
CA ILE A 298 -9.34 10.38 22.59
C ILE A 298 -10.18 10.56 21.32
N SER A 299 -9.60 11.11 20.24
CA SER A 299 -10.29 11.28 18.96
C SER A 299 -10.72 9.93 18.38
N LEU A 300 -9.83 8.94 18.43
CA LEU A 300 -10.14 7.58 17.99
C LEU A 300 -11.18 6.91 18.89
N ALA A 301 -11.05 7.02 20.21
CA ALA A 301 -12.01 6.47 21.17
C ALA A 301 -13.42 7.05 20.93
N ASN A 302 -13.55 8.37 20.81
CA ASN A 302 -14.83 9.04 20.55
C ASN A 302 -15.45 8.63 19.21
N SER A 303 -14.63 8.38 18.19
CA SER A 303 -15.10 7.89 16.90
C SER A 303 -15.62 6.45 17.00
N LEU A 304 -14.91 5.58 17.70
CA LEU A 304 -15.32 4.20 17.94
C LEU A 304 -16.51 4.09 18.90
N GLU A 305 -16.63 4.96 19.89
CA GLU A 305 -17.79 5.01 20.81
C GLU A 305 -19.12 5.11 20.05
N LYS A 306 -19.17 5.93 18.98
CA LYS A 306 -20.35 6.04 18.12
C LYS A 306 -20.76 4.69 17.51
N LEU A 307 -19.78 3.83 17.17
CA LEU A 307 -20.04 2.48 16.65
C LEU A 307 -20.66 1.56 17.72
N TYR A 308 -20.26 1.70 18.97
CA TYR A 308 -20.83 0.89 20.07
C TYR A 308 -22.21 1.39 20.52
N LEU A 309 -22.44 2.69 20.45
CA LEU A 309 -23.76 3.30 20.75
C LEU A 309 -24.78 3.09 19.63
N ASN A 310 -24.33 2.93 18.40
CA ASN A 310 -25.17 2.73 17.22
C ASN A 310 -24.71 1.55 16.38
N SER A 311 -25.31 0.38 16.59
CA SER A 311 -24.96 -0.85 15.88
C SER A 311 -25.19 -0.78 14.36
N THR A 312 -26.11 0.07 13.90
CA THR A 312 -26.37 0.24 12.45
C THR A 312 -25.20 0.88 11.73
N LEU A 313 -24.31 1.56 12.46
CA LEU A 313 -23.10 2.16 11.89
C LEU A 313 -22.12 1.12 11.31
N SER A 314 -22.23 -0.14 11.71
CA SER A 314 -21.44 -1.23 11.14
C SER A 314 -21.80 -1.55 9.69
N PHE A 315 -22.96 -1.12 9.22
CA PHE A 315 -23.48 -1.42 7.90
C PHE A 315 -23.51 -0.17 7.00
N TYR A 316 -23.42 -0.39 5.72
CA TYR A 316 -23.60 0.67 4.72
C TYR A 316 -25.08 0.74 4.31
N THR A 317 -25.59 1.94 4.18
CA THR A 317 -26.91 2.20 3.57
C THR A 317 -26.85 1.91 2.06
N GLU A 318 -27.99 1.74 1.39
CA GLU A 318 -28.05 1.51 -0.07
C GLU A 318 -27.30 2.58 -0.86
N LYS A 319 -27.48 3.86 -0.50
CA LYS A 319 -26.75 4.98 -1.11
C LYS A 319 -25.24 4.89 -0.91
N GLU A 320 -24.79 4.44 0.24
CA GLU A 320 -23.37 4.23 0.52
C GLU A 320 -22.82 3.02 -0.24
N LEU A 321 -23.63 1.95 -0.43
CA LEU A 321 -23.26 0.79 -1.24
C LEU A 321 -23.11 1.15 -2.71
N GLU A 322 -23.95 2.04 -3.24
CA GLU A 322 -23.80 2.58 -4.59
C GLU A 322 -22.47 3.33 -4.73
N LYS A 323 -22.19 4.24 -3.80
CA LYS A 323 -20.93 4.99 -3.78
C LYS A 323 -19.69 4.10 -3.62
N ARG A 324 -19.82 3.03 -2.83
CA ARG A 324 -18.79 1.99 -2.71
C ARG A 324 -18.48 1.34 -4.08
N ARG A 325 -19.50 0.99 -4.88
CA ARG A 325 -19.31 0.40 -6.22
C ARG A 325 -18.51 1.34 -7.11
N GLU A 326 -18.89 2.63 -7.18
CA GLU A 326 -18.15 3.64 -7.95
C GLU A 326 -16.66 3.72 -7.55
N ILE A 327 -16.38 3.67 -6.24
CA ILE A 327 -14.99 3.68 -5.72
C ILE A 327 -14.24 2.43 -6.17
N LEU A 328 -14.84 1.24 -6.04
CA LEU A 328 -14.17 -0.02 -6.41
C LEU A 328 -13.94 -0.16 -7.92
N GLU A 329 -14.82 0.39 -8.75
CA GLU A 329 -14.64 0.46 -10.20
C GLU A 329 -13.49 1.40 -10.57
N LYS A 330 -13.39 2.56 -9.91
CA LYS A 330 -12.28 3.50 -10.10
C LYS A 330 -10.93 2.85 -9.77
N TYR A 331 -10.84 2.20 -8.61
CA TYR A 331 -9.62 1.58 -8.10
C TYR A 331 -9.48 0.12 -8.54
N SER A 332 -9.46 -0.15 -9.84
CA SER A 332 -9.24 -1.49 -10.40
C SER A 332 -7.82 -1.65 -10.93
N TRP A 333 -7.25 -2.86 -10.82
CA TRP A 333 -5.93 -3.16 -11.40
C TRP A 333 -5.92 -3.02 -12.91
N GLU A 334 -7.05 -3.20 -13.57
CA GLU A 334 -7.19 -2.97 -15.02
C GLU A 334 -6.97 -1.49 -15.36
N ASN A 335 -7.60 -0.57 -14.60
CA ASN A 335 -7.41 0.87 -14.80
C ASN A 335 -5.96 1.28 -14.48
N THR A 336 -5.37 0.72 -13.41
CA THR A 336 -3.95 0.92 -13.07
C THR A 336 -3.06 0.50 -14.23
N ALA A 337 -3.28 -0.70 -14.81
CA ALA A 337 -2.48 -1.24 -15.91
C ALA A 337 -2.62 -0.40 -17.20
N LYS A 338 -3.84 0.01 -17.58
CA LYS A 338 -4.08 0.88 -18.74
C LYS A 338 -3.30 2.19 -18.64
N ARG A 339 -3.32 2.82 -17.45
CA ARG A 339 -2.60 4.08 -17.22
C ARG A 339 -1.09 3.87 -17.17
N MET A 340 -0.59 2.78 -16.61
CA MET A 340 0.83 2.42 -16.63
C MET A 340 1.33 2.17 -18.04
N LEU A 341 0.58 1.43 -18.85
CA LEU A 341 0.91 1.17 -20.26
C LEU A 341 1.03 2.48 -21.03
N SER A 342 0.08 3.41 -20.87
CA SER A 342 0.15 4.74 -21.50
C SER A 342 1.41 5.52 -21.11
N VAL A 343 1.89 5.42 -19.86
CA VAL A 343 3.15 6.04 -19.44
C VAL A 343 4.35 5.36 -20.12
N PHE A 344 4.37 4.04 -20.20
CA PHE A 344 5.46 3.31 -20.88
C PHE A 344 5.55 3.68 -22.36
N GLU A 345 4.41 3.67 -23.06
CA GLU A 345 4.34 4.05 -24.47
C GLU A 345 4.76 5.51 -24.73
N SER A 346 4.33 6.43 -23.86
CA SER A 346 4.71 7.84 -23.98
C SER A 346 6.22 8.05 -23.78
N CYS A 347 6.84 7.24 -22.93
CA CYS A 347 8.29 7.25 -22.74
C CYS A 347 9.05 6.61 -23.90
N ALA A 348 8.52 5.55 -24.52
CA ALA A 348 9.17 4.82 -25.62
C ALA A 348 9.16 5.62 -26.92
N ARG A 349 8.09 6.41 -27.17
CA ARG A 349 8.00 7.25 -28.38
C ARG A 349 9.02 8.39 -28.34
N PRO A 350 9.77 8.66 -29.44
CA PRO A 350 10.59 9.86 -29.52
C PRO A 350 9.65 11.08 -29.36
N LYS A 351 10.05 12.06 -28.55
CA LYS A 351 9.35 13.35 -28.51
C LYS A 351 9.49 13.98 -29.91
N SER A 352 8.38 14.07 -30.63
CA SER A 352 8.27 14.75 -31.93
C SER A 352 8.61 16.24 -31.79
#